data_a51dc0d751270614cbee383d06cfe419
#
_entry.id   a51dc0d751270614cbee383d06cfe419
#
_cell.length_a   1.000
_cell.length_b   1.000
_cell.length_c   1.000
_cell.angle_alpha   90.00
_cell.angle_beta   90.00
_cell.angle_gamma   90.00
#
_symmetry.space_group_name_H-M   'P 1'
#
loop_
_entity.id
_entity.type
_entity.pdbx_description
1 polymer ?
#
loop_
_entity_poly.entity_id
_entity_poly.type
_entity_poly.pdbx_seq_one_letter_code
_entity_poly.pdbx_strand_id
1 'polypeptide(L)'
;MALQGPEELGEQVEESEDLDDQDASSISPAEEITLPPGPGGDEDPEEALLLPWDRFSTWLHCICVVGFDLELGQAVEVIYPHHSKLSEKEKTSICYLSFPDSNSGCLGDTQFCFRFRQGSSRKSSLGCFLETTDRDAPPCLKREQGHYYGYVYFRQVRDKSLKRGYFQKSLVLISKMPYVTFFHSLLKIMAPEYFEKQEPCLEAACNDIDRWPTPHPGRILTLPIMGVVIKSDSQVSIVSPTLIHLSRLSFQGETLCFYPVFFHIQMLWELVLLGEALVVMAPSPAESSDTVLALVSCISPLRYCSDFRPYFTIHDSEFKEYTTRTQAPPSVILGVTNPFFAKTLQHWPHIIRIGDMKQAGEMAKQMKVKKLKNLKTLDSKPGVYTAYKPYLNKDEEILKQLQKGVQQKRPSAAQNAILRRYFLELTQSFIIPLERYVASLMPLQKSISPWKSPPQLRPFIQQDFMKTLEKAGPQLTSRLKGDWIGLYRHFLKSPNFDGWFRNRRREMTHKLEALHLEALCEEDLQQRVQMHSEVETVDLVLKLKDKLSEAEREQLPVRLGTLSKLRAHIEAVILALPEDLQGILHKPSTP
;
A
#
# COMPACT_ATOMS: atom_id res chain seq x y z
N MET A 1 55.15 -43.79 0.24
CA MET A 1 54.97 -44.47 1.53
C MET A 1 53.53 -44.23 1.92
N ALA A 2 52.67 -45.14 1.52
CA ALA A 2 52.17 -46.32 2.22
C ALA A 2 51.12 -45.88 3.25
N LEU A 3 49.85 -46.05 2.95
CA LEU A 3 48.91 -47.15 3.15
C LEU A 3 48.39 -47.22 4.58
N GLN A 4 47.12 -47.07 4.80
CA GLN A 4 46.17 -48.10 5.19
C GLN A 4 44.80 -47.53 5.60
N GLY A 5 43.75 -47.93 4.93
CA GLY A 5 42.41 -48.04 5.46
C GLY A 5 42.19 -49.47 5.92
N PRO A 6 40.95 -50.00 6.00
CA PRO A 6 39.72 -49.60 6.67
C PRO A 6 39.25 -50.66 7.71
N GLU A 7 38.19 -50.45 8.48
CA GLU A 7 37.46 -51.54 9.12
C GLU A 7 35.95 -51.29 9.10
N GLU A 8 35.27 -52.21 8.46
CA GLU A 8 33.86 -52.54 8.50
C GLU A 8 33.52 -53.31 9.80
N LEU A 9 32.27 -53.18 10.24
CA LEU A 9 31.50 -54.17 11.00
C LEU A 9 30.08 -53.62 11.00
N GLY A 10 29.09 -54.20 10.41
CA GLY A 10 28.65 -55.61 10.37
C GLY A 10 27.34 -55.74 11.12
N GLU A 11 26.28 -55.87 10.37
CA GLU A 11 25.07 -56.68 10.51
C GLU A 11 24.34 -56.79 11.87
N GLN A 12 23.02 -56.53 11.84
CA GLN A 12 22.08 -57.68 11.99
C GLN A 12 20.67 -57.35 11.53
N VAL A 13 20.20 -58.22 10.64
CA VAL A 13 18.87 -58.44 10.12
C VAL A 13 18.09 -59.26 11.17
N GLU A 14 16.83 -58.97 11.40
CA GLU A 14 15.83 -59.94 11.82
C GLU A 14 14.57 -59.80 10.98
N GLU A 15 14.35 -60.84 10.21
CA GLU A 15 13.10 -61.24 9.55
C GLU A 15 12.17 -61.92 10.56
N SER A 16 10.88 -61.77 10.34
CA SER A 16 9.81 -62.78 10.53
C SER A 16 8.47 -62.08 10.30
N GLU A 17 7.52 -62.53 9.67
CA GLU A 17 7.03 -63.75 9.03
C GLU A 17 5.62 -63.38 8.50
N ASP A 18 5.31 -63.94 7.39
CA ASP A 18 4.03 -63.95 6.67
C ASP A 18 2.86 -64.49 7.52
N LEU A 19 1.67 -64.01 7.26
CA LEU A 19 0.44 -64.81 7.26
C LEU A 19 -0.61 -64.32 6.26
N ASP A 20 -0.97 -65.28 5.49
CA ASP A 20 -1.86 -65.41 4.34
C ASP A 20 -3.27 -64.85 4.44
N ASP A 21 -3.69 -64.42 3.25
CA ASP A 21 -4.91 -64.69 2.45
C ASP A 21 -6.26 -65.03 3.11
N GLN A 22 -7.25 -64.49 2.41
CA GLN A 22 -8.63 -64.83 2.16
C GLN A 22 -9.68 -63.90 2.80
N ASP A 23 -10.35 -63.06 2.04
CA ASP A 23 -11.63 -63.36 1.41
C ASP A 23 -12.17 -62.18 0.57
N ALA A 24 -12.42 -62.47 -0.71
CA ALA A 24 -13.17 -61.64 -1.59
C ALA A 24 -14.66 -61.89 -1.38
N SER A 25 -15.43 -60.89 -0.97
CA SER A 25 -16.88 -60.87 -1.20
C SER A 25 -17.41 -59.45 -1.36
N SER A 26 -17.89 -59.21 -2.61
CA SER A 26 -18.99 -58.39 -3.03
C SER A 26 -19.52 -57.31 -2.06
N ILE A 27 -19.25 -56.04 -2.37
CA ILE A 27 -20.02 -54.91 -1.85
C ILE A 27 -20.80 -54.28 -2.98
N SER A 28 -22.13 -54.31 -2.86
CA SER A 28 -23.12 -53.64 -3.66
C SER A 28 -22.96 -52.12 -3.58
N PRO A 29 -23.41 -51.32 -4.57
CA PRO A 29 -23.28 -49.89 -4.57
C PRO A 29 -24.06 -49.27 -3.43
N ALA A 30 -23.38 -48.47 -2.61
CA ALA A 30 -23.96 -47.71 -1.52
C ALA A 30 -24.94 -46.67 -2.08
N GLU A 31 -26.12 -46.63 -1.50
CA GLU A 31 -27.17 -45.64 -1.68
C GLU A 31 -26.61 -44.23 -1.47
N GLU A 32 -26.91 -43.38 -2.43
CA GLU A 32 -26.71 -41.93 -2.40
C GLU A 32 -27.61 -41.35 -1.30
N ILE A 33 -27.03 -41.09 -0.12
CA ILE A 33 -27.71 -40.36 0.94
C ILE A 33 -27.80 -38.90 0.47
N THR A 34 -28.92 -38.53 -0.10
CA THR A 34 -29.36 -37.17 -0.30
C THR A 34 -29.55 -36.51 1.06
N LEU A 35 -28.58 -35.71 1.47
CA LEU A 35 -28.73 -34.76 2.57
C LEU A 35 -29.81 -33.74 2.16
N PRO A 36 -30.72 -33.37 3.08
CA PRO A 36 -31.68 -32.32 2.82
C PRO A 36 -30.95 -31.00 2.52
N PRO A 37 -31.50 -30.15 1.62
CA PRO A 37 -30.88 -28.84 1.36
C PRO A 37 -30.80 -28.07 2.66
N GLY A 38 -29.58 -27.75 3.06
CA GLY A 38 -29.30 -26.80 4.14
C GLY A 38 -29.95 -25.45 3.82
N PRO A 39 -30.31 -24.65 4.83
CA PRO A 39 -30.91 -23.35 4.61
C PRO A 39 -30.01 -22.54 3.69
N GLY A 40 -30.61 -21.97 2.63
CA GLY A 40 -29.92 -21.27 1.57
C GLY A 40 -28.85 -20.33 2.11
N GLY A 41 -27.63 -20.52 1.64
CA GLY A 41 -26.62 -19.49 1.77
C GLY A 41 -27.16 -18.24 1.10
N ASP A 42 -27.18 -17.15 1.83
CA ASP A 42 -27.39 -15.82 1.29
C ASP A 42 -26.31 -15.62 0.20
N GLU A 43 -26.64 -15.94 -1.04
CA GLU A 43 -25.91 -15.43 -2.20
C GLU A 43 -26.08 -13.91 -2.13
N ASP A 44 -25.00 -13.20 -1.87
CA ASP A 44 -24.97 -11.74 -1.87
C ASP A 44 -25.60 -11.25 -3.19
N PRO A 45 -26.75 -10.56 -3.16
CA PRO A 45 -27.43 -10.15 -4.38
C PRO A 45 -26.61 -9.18 -5.25
N GLU A 46 -25.47 -8.70 -4.74
CA GLU A 46 -24.53 -7.85 -5.47
C GLU A 46 -23.58 -8.62 -6.42
N GLU A 47 -23.39 -9.94 -6.25
CA GLU A 47 -22.53 -10.73 -7.15
C GLU A 47 -23.14 -10.93 -8.55
N ALA A 48 -24.46 -10.86 -8.68
CA ALA A 48 -25.17 -11.08 -9.95
C ALA A 48 -25.06 -9.92 -10.96
N LEU A 49 -24.49 -8.77 -10.59
CA LEU A 49 -24.41 -7.56 -11.42
C LEU A 49 -23.01 -7.25 -11.97
N LEU A 50 -22.00 -8.09 -11.71
CA LEU A 50 -20.64 -7.86 -12.20
C LEU A 50 -20.53 -8.23 -13.68
N LEU A 51 -20.09 -7.26 -14.49
CA LEU A 51 -19.79 -7.47 -15.91
C LEU A 51 -18.51 -8.31 -16.07
N PRO A 52 -18.31 -8.99 -17.22
CA PRO A 52 -17.05 -9.64 -17.53
C PRO A 52 -15.87 -8.69 -17.36
N TRP A 53 -14.80 -9.16 -16.73
CA TRP A 53 -13.57 -8.41 -16.40
C TRP A 53 -13.70 -7.38 -15.27
N ASP A 54 -14.84 -7.27 -14.62
CA ASP A 54 -14.99 -6.41 -13.44
C ASP A 54 -14.15 -6.90 -12.26
N ARG A 55 -14.16 -8.23 -12.01
CA ARG A 55 -13.33 -8.82 -10.95
C ARG A 55 -11.83 -8.68 -11.25
N PHE A 56 -11.41 -8.88 -12.49
CA PHE A 56 -10.04 -8.56 -12.91
C PHE A 56 -9.66 -7.12 -12.57
N SER A 57 -10.56 -6.18 -12.89
CA SER A 57 -10.35 -4.75 -12.63
C SER A 57 -10.27 -4.39 -11.14
N THR A 58 -10.77 -5.25 -10.25
CA THR A 58 -10.58 -5.07 -8.80
C THR A 58 -9.14 -5.30 -8.36
N TRP A 59 -8.36 -6.10 -9.10
CA TRP A 59 -6.97 -6.45 -8.80
C TRP A 59 -5.97 -5.71 -9.67
N LEU A 60 -6.18 -5.71 -10.99
CA LEU A 60 -5.28 -5.17 -11.98
C LEU A 60 -6.02 -4.25 -12.95
N HIS A 61 -5.34 -3.18 -13.38
CA HIS A 61 -5.83 -2.39 -14.49
C HIS A 61 -5.54 -3.10 -15.83
N CYS A 62 -4.31 -3.57 -16.01
CA CYS A 62 -3.89 -4.34 -17.16
C CYS A 62 -2.54 -5.05 -16.91
N ILE A 63 -2.22 -5.97 -17.81
CA ILE A 63 -0.93 -6.61 -17.96
C ILE A 63 -0.32 -6.11 -19.26
N CYS A 64 0.91 -5.60 -19.22
CA CYS A 64 1.62 -5.12 -20.41
C CYS A 64 2.86 -5.96 -20.67
N VAL A 65 3.11 -6.23 -21.93
CA VAL A 65 4.39 -6.73 -22.41
C VAL A 65 5.13 -5.58 -23.09
N VAL A 66 6.34 -5.31 -22.63
CA VAL A 66 7.17 -4.25 -23.18
C VAL A 66 8.45 -4.87 -23.74
N GLY A 67 8.66 -4.70 -25.02
CA GLY A 67 9.86 -5.15 -25.73
C GLY A 67 10.81 -4.01 -26.04
N PHE A 68 11.95 -4.34 -26.59
CA PHE A 68 12.92 -3.38 -27.10
C PHE A 68 13.10 -3.58 -28.60
N ASP A 69 12.66 -2.60 -29.37
CA ASP A 69 12.90 -2.51 -30.79
C ASP A 69 14.14 -1.66 -31.10
N LEU A 70 14.87 -1.99 -32.18
CA LEU A 70 16.10 -1.27 -32.55
C LEU A 70 15.83 0.13 -33.12
N GLU A 71 14.67 0.33 -33.73
CA GLU A 71 14.29 1.58 -34.37
C GLU A 71 13.41 2.44 -33.47
N LEU A 72 12.48 1.80 -32.73
CA LEU A 72 11.48 2.47 -31.91
C LEU A 72 11.90 2.60 -30.43
N GLY A 73 12.93 1.83 -29.99
CA GLY A 73 13.32 1.75 -28.58
C GLY A 73 12.39 0.85 -27.79
N GLN A 74 12.05 1.24 -26.54
CA GLN A 74 11.10 0.52 -25.70
C GLN A 74 9.68 0.76 -26.21
N ALA A 75 8.97 -0.33 -26.53
CA ALA A 75 7.60 -0.27 -27.02
C ALA A 75 6.71 -1.28 -26.30
N VAL A 76 5.46 -0.90 -26.03
CA VAL A 76 4.43 -1.83 -25.54
C VAL A 76 4.00 -2.70 -26.72
N GLU A 77 4.27 -3.99 -26.63
CA GLU A 77 3.91 -4.97 -27.66
C GLU A 77 2.46 -5.42 -27.49
N VAL A 78 2.06 -5.70 -26.24
CA VAL A 78 0.75 -6.28 -25.92
C VAL A 78 0.20 -5.65 -24.65
N ILE A 79 -1.13 -5.46 -24.60
CA ILE A 79 -1.90 -5.05 -23.42
C ILE A 79 -3.05 -6.04 -23.22
N TYR A 80 -3.14 -6.63 -22.03
CA TYR A 80 -4.23 -7.50 -21.62
C TYR A 80 -4.96 -6.93 -20.40
N PRO A 81 -6.29 -7.01 -20.32
CA PRO A 81 -7.20 -7.36 -21.41
C PRO A 81 -7.15 -6.31 -22.53
N HIS A 82 -7.39 -6.69 -23.77
CA HIS A 82 -7.28 -5.81 -24.94
C HIS A 82 -8.19 -4.57 -24.92
N HIS A 83 -9.28 -4.59 -24.15
CA HIS A 83 -10.17 -3.45 -23.97
C HIS A 83 -9.63 -2.41 -22.97
N SER A 84 -8.55 -2.73 -22.24
CA SER A 84 -7.94 -1.81 -21.27
C SER A 84 -7.40 -0.57 -21.97
N LYS A 85 -7.81 0.61 -21.50
CA LYS A 85 -7.45 1.89 -22.10
C LYS A 85 -6.36 2.57 -21.29
N LEU A 86 -5.22 2.78 -21.93
CA LEU A 86 -4.11 3.59 -21.43
C LEU A 86 -3.96 4.82 -22.35
N SER A 87 -3.74 5.99 -21.76
CA SER A 87 -3.36 7.18 -22.51
C SER A 87 -1.93 7.04 -23.06
N GLU A 88 -1.60 7.80 -24.12
CA GLU A 88 -0.24 7.75 -24.70
C GLU A 88 0.85 8.15 -23.69
N LYS A 89 0.55 9.07 -22.76
CA LYS A 89 1.47 9.42 -21.67
C LYS A 89 1.71 8.24 -20.72
N GLU A 90 0.66 7.50 -20.38
CA GLU A 90 0.75 6.32 -19.53
C GLU A 90 1.54 5.21 -20.22
N LYS A 91 1.28 4.93 -21.50
CA LYS A 91 2.05 3.98 -22.31
C LYS A 91 3.53 4.36 -22.37
N THR A 92 3.82 5.64 -22.63
CA THR A 92 5.19 6.16 -22.65
C THR A 92 5.89 5.96 -21.30
N SER A 93 5.20 6.27 -20.20
CA SER A 93 5.73 6.04 -18.85
C SER A 93 6.02 4.55 -18.60
N ILE A 94 5.09 3.65 -18.98
CA ILE A 94 5.27 2.21 -18.86
C ILE A 94 6.48 1.75 -19.67
N CYS A 95 6.64 2.19 -20.92
CA CYS A 95 7.78 1.85 -21.76
C CYS A 95 9.12 2.15 -21.08
N TYR A 96 9.29 3.40 -20.66
CA TYR A 96 10.59 3.84 -20.13
C TYR A 96 10.87 3.38 -18.70
N LEU A 97 9.83 3.16 -17.88
CA LEU A 97 9.99 2.72 -16.51
C LEU A 97 10.06 1.19 -16.36
N SER A 98 9.78 0.43 -17.43
CA SER A 98 9.81 -1.04 -17.40
C SER A 98 11.18 -1.64 -17.67
N PHE A 99 12.16 -0.82 -18.05
CA PHE A 99 13.51 -1.26 -18.35
C PHE A 99 14.52 -0.65 -17.38
N PRO A 100 15.52 -1.42 -16.94
CA PRO A 100 16.68 -0.86 -16.25
C PRO A 100 17.41 0.15 -17.13
N ASP A 101 17.95 1.21 -16.52
CA ASP A 101 18.86 2.11 -17.21
C ASP A 101 20.06 1.33 -17.77
N SER A 102 20.57 1.75 -18.93
CA SER A 102 21.69 1.11 -19.63
C SER A 102 22.95 0.96 -18.77
N ASN A 103 23.09 1.79 -17.75
CA ASN A 103 24.24 1.78 -16.82
C ASN A 103 24.12 0.71 -15.71
N SER A 104 22.95 0.12 -15.50
CA SER A 104 22.73 -0.79 -14.36
C SER A 104 23.26 -2.20 -14.58
N GLY A 105 23.69 -2.57 -15.80
CA GLY A 105 24.33 -3.86 -16.09
C GLY A 105 23.52 -5.10 -15.72
N CYS A 106 22.19 -4.98 -15.61
CA CYS A 106 21.30 -6.07 -15.21
C CYS A 106 21.29 -7.17 -16.26
N LEU A 107 22.00 -8.29 -16.00
CA LEU A 107 21.91 -9.53 -16.76
C LEU A 107 21.06 -10.54 -15.99
N GLY A 108 20.24 -11.32 -16.72
CA GLY A 108 19.31 -12.28 -16.13
C GLY A 108 17.94 -11.68 -15.83
N ASP A 109 17.28 -12.25 -14.85
CA ASP A 109 15.93 -11.88 -14.43
C ASP A 109 15.97 -10.92 -13.24
N THR A 110 15.24 -9.81 -13.34
CA THR A 110 15.19 -8.79 -12.30
C THR A 110 13.75 -8.35 -12.08
N GLN A 111 13.37 -8.19 -10.81
CA GLN A 111 12.07 -7.66 -10.44
C GLN A 111 12.23 -6.32 -9.73
N PHE A 112 11.39 -5.36 -10.06
CA PHE A 112 11.31 -4.05 -9.43
C PHE A 112 9.93 -3.45 -9.59
N CYS A 113 9.67 -2.32 -8.94
CA CYS A 113 8.42 -1.61 -9.16
C CYS A 113 8.68 -0.13 -9.44
N PHE A 114 7.74 0.47 -10.16
CA PHE A 114 7.68 1.91 -10.38
C PHE A 114 6.28 2.45 -10.05
N ARG A 115 6.15 3.76 -9.99
CA ARG A 115 4.88 4.45 -9.74
C ARG A 115 4.81 5.67 -10.63
N PHE A 116 3.68 5.89 -11.31
CA PHE A 116 3.46 7.02 -12.21
C PHE A 116 2.07 7.60 -12.06
N ARG A 117 1.90 8.87 -12.43
CA ARG A 117 0.61 9.55 -12.33
C ARG A 117 -0.38 9.01 -13.34
N GLN A 118 -1.61 8.83 -12.89
CA GLN A 118 -2.74 8.50 -13.75
C GLN A 118 -3.11 9.72 -14.58
N GLY A 119 -3.38 9.53 -15.87
CA GLY A 119 -3.98 10.56 -16.73
C GLY A 119 -5.36 10.96 -16.22
N SER A 120 -5.93 12.07 -16.77
CA SER A 120 -7.20 12.63 -16.30
C SER A 120 -8.28 11.58 -16.10
N SER A 121 -8.74 11.48 -14.87
CA SER A 121 -9.59 10.45 -14.32
C SER A 121 -10.90 10.30 -15.10
N ARG A 122 -11.08 9.17 -15.79
CA ARG A 122 -12.41 8.69 -16.12
C ARG A 122 -13.02 8.11 -14.86
N LYS A 123 -14.17 8.63 -14.43
CA LYS A 123 -14.98 8.01 -13.39
C LYS A 123 -15.39 6.63 -13.93
N SER A 124 -14.84 5.58 -13.37
CA SER A 124 -15.27 4.22 -13.62
C SER A 124 -16.64 4.01 -12.95
N SER A 125 -17.57 3.36 -13.63
CA SER A 125 -18.84 2.93 -13.03
C SER A 125 -18.65 2.04 -11.79
N LEU A 126 -17.54 1.31 -11.72
CA LEU A 126 -17.10 0.51 -10.58
C LEU A 126 -16.60 1.34 -9.38
N GLY A 127 -16.42 2.65 -9.55
CA GLY A 127 -15.78 3.50 -8.52
C GLY A 127 -16.49 3.46 -7.17
N CYS A 128 -17.82 3.42 -7.17
CA CYS A 128 -18.60 3.38 -5.94
C CYS A 128 -18.41 2.07 -5.16
N PHE A 129 -18.45 0.92 -5.84
CA PHE A 129 -18.25 -0.39 -5.23
C PHE A 129 -16.84 -0.59 -4.69
N LEU A 130 -15.83 -0.10 -5.41
CA LEU A 130 -14.43 -0.17 -5.00
C LEU A 130 -14.10 0.75 -3.81
N GLU A 131 -14.81 1.88 -3.69
CA GLU A 131 -14.66 2.79 -2.54
C GLU A 131 -15.17 2.16 -1.23
N THR A 132 -16.21 1.33 -1.30
CA THR A 132 -16.74 0.62 -0.11
C THR A 132 -15.75 -0.39 0.43
N THR A 133 -15.10 -1.15 -0.46
CA THR A 133 -14.12 -2.19 -0.08
C THR A 133 -12.83 -1.59 0.53
N ASP A 134 -12.44 -0.39 0.09
CA ASP A 134 -11.26 0.30 0.61
C ASP A 134 -11.51 1.04 1.94
N ARG A 135 -12.76 1.20 2.33
CA ARG A 135 -13.12 1.97 3.54
C ARG A 135 -12.51 1.40 4.80
N ASP A 136 -12.65 0.09 4.99
CA ASP A 136 -12.19 -0.62 6.18
C ASP A 136 -10.73 -1.08 6.07
N ALA A 137 -10.11 -0.86 4.90
CA ALA A 137 -8.72 -1.20 4.68
C ALA A 137 -7.79 -0.29 5.50
N PRO A 138 -6.71 -0.84 6.11
CA PRO A 138 -5.65 -0.04 6.69
C PRO A 138 -5.10 0.98 5.67
N PRO A 139 -4.71 2.19 6.10
CA PRO A 139 -4.27 3.25 5.19
C PRO A 139 -3.18 2.85 4.21
N CYS A 140 -2.28 1.95 4.62
CA CYS A 140 -1.18 1.44 3.79
C CYS A 140 -1.63 0.43 2.71
N LEU A 141 -2.86 -0.06 2.77
CA LEU A 141 -3.42 -1.06 1.83
C LEU A 141 -4.47 -0.46 0.91
N LYS A 142 -4.88 0.78 1.16
CA LYS A 142 -5.86 1.48 0.31
C LYS A 142 -5.33 1.68 -1.09
N ARG A 143 -6.20 1.57 -2.07
CA ARG A 143 -5.88 1.85 -3.48
C ARG A 143 -5.43 3.29 -3.66
N GLU A 144 -4.49 3.49 -4.57
CA GLU A 144 -4.07 4.82 -5.01
C GLU A 144 -5.08 5.40 -5.99
N GLN A 145 -5.54 6.62 -5.73
CA GLN A 145 -6.50 7.27 -6.62
C GLN A 145 -5.83 8.03 -7.76
N GLY A 146 -4.66 8.60 -7.51
CA GLY A 146 -3.96 9.46 -8.45
C GLY A 146 -2.78 8.82 -9.19
N HIS A 147 -2.44 7.58 -8.85
CA HIS A 147 -1.26 6.90 -9.40
C HIS A 147 -1.53 5.43 -9.69
N TYR A 148 -0.76 4.89 -10.61
CA TYR A 148 -0.60 3.45 -10.82
C TYR A 148 0.74 2.97 -10.31
N TYR A 149 0.77 1.75 -9.82
CA TYR A 149 1.99 0.95 -9.63
C TYR A 149 2.19 0.07 -10.85
N GLY A 150 3.43 0.01 -11.34
CA GLY A 150 3.89 -0.98 -12.30
C GLY A 150 4.83 -1.96 -11.61
N TYR A 151 4.46 -3.23 -11.61
CA TYR A 151 5.27 -4.33 -11.09
C TYR A 151 5.92 -5.02 -12.27
N VAL A 152 7.25 -5.05 -12.28
CA VAL A 152 8.04 -5.46 -13.44
C VAL A 152 8.76 -6.77 -13.17
N TYR A 153 8.70 -7.67 -14.15
CA TYR A 153 9.63 -8.76 -14.30
C TYR A 153 10.39 -8.55 -15.61
N PHE A 154 11.65 -8.15 -15.51
CA PHE A 154 12.52 -7.87 -16.64
C PHE A 154 13.46 -9.05 -16.86
N ARG A 155 13.57 -9.50 -18.11
CA ARG A 155 14.51 -10.54 -18.56
C ARG A 155 15.47 -9.97 -19.57
N GLN A 156 16.77 -10.16 -19.33
CA GLN A 156 17.83 -9.87 -20.28
C GLN A 156 18.76 -11.07 -20.41
N VAL A 157 18.77 -11.69 -21.57
CA VAL A 157 19.60 -12.86 -21.87
C VAL A 157 20.47 -12.58 -23.12
N ARG A 158 21.67 -13.08 -23.12
CA ARG A 158 22.54 -13.00 -24.30
C ARG A 158 21.96 -13.88 -25.42
N ASP A 159 21.72 -13.29 -26.58
CA ASP A 159 21.19 -13.95 -27.74
C ASP A 159 21.98 -13.52 -28.99
N LYS A 160 22.79 -14.41 -29.52
CA LYS A 160 23.64 -14.16 -30.70
C LYS A 160 22.84 -14.10 -31.99
N SER A 161 21.60 -14.57 -32.02
CA SER A 161 20.73 -14.51 -33.21
C SER A 161 20.21 -13.09 -33.46
N LEU A 162 20.15 -12.27 -32.40
CA LEU A 162 19.71 -10.89 -32.49
C LEU A 162 20.87 -9.94 -32.82
N LYS A 163 20.65 -8.98 -33.70
CA LYS A 163 21.66 -7.96 -34.10
C LYS A 163 22.28 -7.23 -32.89
N ARG A 164 21.53 -7.05 -31.78
CA ARG A 164 22.00 -6.42 -30.55
C ARG A 164 22.77 -7.36 -29.61
N GLY A 165 22.71 -8.67 -29.85
CA GLY A 165 23.34 -9.68 -29.02
C GLY A 165 22.64 -9.97 -27.71
N TYR A 166 21.46 -9.36 -27.45
CA TYR A 166 20.67 -9.54 -26.24
C TYR A 166 19.18 -9.57 -26.55
N PHE A 167 18.48 -10.52 -25.93
CA PHE A 167 17.03 -10.52 -25.79
C PHE A 167 16.68 -9.71 -24.53
N GLN A 168 15.76 -8.76 -24.65
CA GLN A 168 15.29 -7.90 -23.56
C GLN A 168 13.79 -7.77 -23.64
N LYS A 169 13.08 -8.16 -22.58
CA LYS A 169 11.61 -8.02 -22.50
C LYS A 169 11.17 -7.91 -21.06
N SER A 170 10.11 -7.12 -20.84
CA SER A 170 9.47 -6.92 -19.54
C SER A 170 8.04 -7.38 -19.56
N LEU A 171 7.63 -8.12 -18.53
CA LEU A 171 6.23 -8.36 -18.20
C LEU A 171 5.85 -7.45 -17.04
N VAL A 172 4.79 -6.67 -17.21
CA VAL A 172 4.42 -5.58 -16.29
C VAL A 172 2.96 -5.70 -15.87
N LEU A 173 2.71 -5.76 -14.57
CA LEU A 173 1.38 -5.67 -13.99
C LEU A 173 1.09 -4.25 -13.57
N ILE A 174 0.01 -3.65 -14.05
CA ILE A 174 -0.43 -2.30 -13.70
C ILE A 174 -1.59 -2.39 -12.73
N SER A 175 -1.45 -1.81 -11.56
CA SER A 175 -2.46 -1.84 -10.50
C SER A 175 -2.52 -0.53 -9.70
N LYS A 176 -3.66 -0.26 -9.08
CA LYS A 176 -3.81 0.80 -8.07
C LYS A 176 -3.47 0.33 -6.65
N MET A 177 -3.24 -0.97 -6.48
CA MET A 177 -2.97 -1.57 -5.19
C MET A 177 -1.47 -1.58 -4.86
N PRO A 178 -1.06 -1.18 -3.64
CA PRO A 178 0.33 -1.17 -3.21
C PRO A 178 0.82 -2.55 -2.74
N TYR A 179 0.37 -3.66 -3.35
CA TYR A 179 0.64 -5.03 -2.89
C TYR A 179 1.91 -5.63 -3.53
N VAL A 180 3.03 -4.98 -3.28
CA VAL A 180 4.32 -5.24 -3.95
C VAL A 180 4.74 -6.70 -3.88
N THR A 181 4.73 -7.30 -2.69
CA THR A 181 5.15 -8.71 -2.51
C THR A 181 4.23 -9.68 -3.23
N PHE A 182 2.93 -9.42 -3.15
CA PHE A 182 1.93 -10.25 -3.81
C PHE A 182 2.13 -10.23 -5.33
N PHE A 183 2.20 -9.04 -5.94
CA PHE A 183 2.37 -8.92 -7.38
C PHE A 183 3.74 -9.39 -7.87
N HIS A 184 4.80 -9.23 -7.08
CA HIS A 184 6.10 -9.83 -7.40
C HIS A 184 6.06 -11.36 -7.34
N SER A 185 5.31 -11.94 -6.40
CA SER A 185 5.11 -13.39 -6.34
C SER A 185 4.28 -13.90 -7.51
N LEU A 186 3.26 -13.15 -7.89
CA LEU A 186 2.44 -13.44 -9.07
C LEU A 186 3.30 -13.41 -10.35
N LEU A 187 4.12 -12.39 -10.53
CA LEU A 187 5.05 -12.30 -11.65
C LEU A 187 6.07 -13.44 -11.71
N LYS A 188 6.52 -13.95 -10.55
CA LYS A 188 7.43 -15.13 -10.52
C LYS A 188 6.79 -16.38 -11.07
N ILE A 189 5.47 -16.50 -11.00
CA ILE A 189 4.72 -17.62 -11.59
C ILE A 189 4.46 -17.35 -13.07
N MET A 190 3.95 -16.15 -13.38
CA MET A 190 3.50 -15.82 -14.74
C MET A 190 4.64 -15.62 -15.74
N ALA A 191 5.73 -14.93 -15.35
CA ALA A 191 6.75 -14.51 -16.30
C ALA A 191 7.53 -15.67 -16.93
N PRO A 192 7.99 -16.70 -16.21
CA PRO A 192 8.63 -17.86 -16.83
C PRO A 192 7.74 -18.54 -17.86
N GLU A 193 6.47 -18.78 -17.51
CA GLU A 193 5.48 -19.39 -18.41
C GLU A 193 5.21 -18.53 -19.64
N TYR A 194 5.11 -17.21 -19.46
CA TYR A 194 4.94 -16.28 -20.58
C TYR A 194 6.14 -16.33 -21.55
N PHE A 195 7.37 -16.35 -21.04
CA PHE A 195 8.56 -16.39 -21.90
C PHE A 195 8.69 -17.71 -22.69
N GLU A 196 8.02 -18.78 -22.26
CA GLU A 196 7.99 -20.06 -22.96
C GLU A 196 6.77 -20.18 -23.90
N LYS A 197 5.56 -19.80 -23.44
CA LYS A 197 4.28 -20.04 -24.11
C LYS A 197 3.69 -18.82 -24.80
N GLN A 198 4.25 -17.62 -24.59
CA GLN A 198 3.79 -16.35 -25.17
C GLN A 198 2.35 -15.96 -24.78
N GLU A 199 1.60 -15.32 -25.69
CA GLU A 199 0.30 -14.69 -25.43
C GLU A 199 -0.79 -15.60 -24.84
N PRO A 200 -0.96 -16.87 -25.23
CA PRO A 200 -1.99 -17.74 -24.64
C PRO A 200 -1.88 -17.88 -23.11
N CYS A 201 -0.67 -17.77 -22.60
CA CYS A 201 -0.42 -17.76 -21.15
C CYS A 201 -1.01 -16.53 -20.46
N LEU A 202 -0.94 -15.35 -21.09
CA LEU A 202 -1.50 -14.11 -20.53
C LEU A 202 -3.02 -14.14 -20.50
N GLU A 203 -3.64 -14.69 -21.55
CA GLU A 203 -5.09 -14.85 -21.61
C GLU A 203 -5.57 -15.80 -20.49
N ALA A 204 -4.92 -16.93 -20.32
CA ALA A 204 -5.21 -17.86 -19.24
C ALA A 204 -5.06 -17.21 -17.86
N ALA A 205 -3.99 -16.44 -17.63
CA ALA A 205 -3.76 -15.73 -16.39
C ALA A 205 -4.84 -14.67 -16.13
N CYS A 206 -5.26 -13.91 -17.16
CA CYS A 206 -6.33 -12.93 -17.03
C CYS A 206 -7.66 -13.59 -16.66
N ASN A 207 -8.01 -14.72 -17.31
CA ASN A 207 -9.21 -15.48 -17.01
C ASN A 207 -9.22 -16.03 -15.58
N ASP A 208 -8.06 -16.49 -15.08
CA ASP A 208 -7.93 -16.93 -13.69
C ASP A 208 -8.12 -15.76 -12.72
N ILE A 209 -7.51 -14.61 -12.98
CA ILE A 209 -7.64 -13.41 -12.12
C ILE A 209 -9.08 -12.89 -12.11
N ASP A 210 -9.79 -12.96 -13.23
CA ASP A 210 -11.20 -12.54 -13.30
C ASP A 210 -12.15 -13.43 -12.47
N ARG A 211 -11.71 -14.64 -12.12
CA ARG A 211 -12.45 -15.54 -11.21
C ARG A 211 -12.11 -15.32 -9.73
N TRP A 212 -11.11 -14.49 -9.42
CA TRP A 212 -10.73 -14.25 -8.05
C TRP A 212 -11.80 -13.48 -7.29
N PRO A 213 -12.01 -13.79 -6.00
CA PRO A 213 -12.87 -12.97 -5.16
C PRO A 213 -12.29 -11.56 -4.99
N THR A 214 -13.16 -10.60 -4.75
CA THR A 214 -12.76 -9.22 -4.47
C THR A 214 -11.82 -9.19 -3.25
N PRO A 215 -10.73 -8.40 -3.28
CA PRO A 215 -9.80 -8.32 -2.17
C PRO A 215 -10.46 -7.63 -0.96
N HIS A 216 -10.63 -8.39 0.13
CA HIS A 216 -11.13 -7.87 1.38
C HIS A 216 -10.03 -7.93 2.44
N PRO A 217 -9.75 -6.82 3.13
CA PRO A 217 -8.81 -6.82 4.25
C PRO A 217 -9.23 -7.80 5.35
N GLY A 218 -8.28 -8.59 5.85
CA GLY A 218 -8.53 -9.52 6.95
C GLY A 218 -9.10 -10.90 6.56
N ARG A 219 -9.43 -11.15 5.28
CA ARG A 219 -9.84 -12.48 4.80
C ARG A 219 -8.68 -13.23 4.16
N ILE A 220 -8.57 -14.53 4.45
CA ILE A 220 -7.65 -15.43 3.75
C ILE A 220 -8.30 -15.78 2.41
N LEU A 221 -7.63 -15.43 1.33
CA LEU A 221 -8.09 -15.71 -0.02
C LEU A 221 -7.28 -16.85 -0.63
N THR A 222 -7.96 -17.71 -1.35
CA THR A 222 -7.35 -18.77 -2.16
C THR A 222 -7.42 -18.32 -3.62
N LEU A 223 -6.28 -18.03 -4.22
CA LEU A 223 -6.17 -17.41 -5.53
C LEU A 223 -5.48 -18.37 -6.50
N PRO A 224 -6.24 -19.13 -7.30
CA PRO A 224 -5.67 -20.01 -8.32
C PRO A 224 -5.11 -19.16 -9.47
N ILE A 225 -3.93 -19.52 -9.95
CA ILE A 225 -3.27 -18.92 -11.12
C ILE A 225 -2.45 -19.96 -11.86
N MET A 226 -2.80 -20.24 -13.12
CA MET A 226 -2.03 -21.14 -13.99
C MET A 226 -1.69 -22.51 -13.36
N GLY A 227 -2.70 -23.11 -12.67
CA GLY A 227 -2.53 -24.39 -11.98
C GLY A 227 -1.81 -24.33 -10.62
N VAL A 228 -1.34 -23.15 -10.19
CA VAL A 228 -0.76 -22.92 -8.86
C VAL A 228 -1.77 -22.19 -7.99
N VAL A 229 -1.86 -22.55 -6.72
CA VAL A 229 -2.75 -21.88 -5.77
C VAL A 229 -1.93 -20.99 -4.84
N ILE A 230 -2.15 -19.68 -4.95
CA ILE A 230 -1.59 -18.71 -4.02
C ILE A 230 -2.54 -18.60 -2.84
N LYS A 231 -2.10 -19.04 -1.65
CA LYS A 231 -2.81 -18.76 -0.40
C LYS A 231 -2.36 -17.39 0.09
N SER A 232 -3.27 -16.45 0.06
CA SER A 232 -3.06 -15.14 0.64
C SER A 232 -3.40 -15.24 2.13
N ASP A 233 -2.40 -15.52 2.96
CA ASP A 233 -2.52 -15.29 4.40
C ASP A 233 -2.66 -13.79 4.63
N SER A 234 -3.88 -13.35 4.84
CA SER A 234 -4.30 -11.95 4.90
C SER A 234 -3.58 -11.13 5.98
N GLN A 235 -2.97 -11.77 6.96
CA GLN A 235 -2.18 -11.07 7.96
C GLN A 235 -0.72 -10.86 7.57
N VAL A 236 -0.15 -11.66 6.68
CA VAL A 236 1.30 -11.64 6.37
C VAL A 236 1.60 -11.27 4.92
N SER A 237 0.84 -11.73 3.94
CA SER A 237 1.20 -11.59 2.52
C SER A 237 0.55 -10.39 1.81
N ILE A 238 -0.72 -10.08 2.10
CA ILE A 238 -1.39 -8.89 1.55
C ILE A 238 -1.18 -7.67 2.46
N VAL A 239 -1.17 -7.87 3.77
CA VAL A 239 -1.15 -6.80 4.79
C VAL A 239 0.24 -6.18 5.01
N SER A 240 1.30 -6.78 4.49
CA SER A 240 2.67 -6.29 4.71
C SER A 240 3.46 -6.02 3.44
N PRO A 241 2.95 -5.20 2.51
CA PRO A 241 3.73 -4.88 1.30
C PRO A 241 5.00 -4.11 1.65
N THR A 242 4.96 -3.32 2.69
CA THR A 242 6.01 -2.37 3.06
C THR A 242 7.11 -2.93 3.94
N LEU A 243 6.85 -4.04 4.61
CA LEU A 243 7.76 -4.54 5.62
C LEU A 243 8.68 -5.65 5.11
N ILE A 244 8.34 -6.29 3.99
CA ILE A 244 9.23 -7.23 3.30
C ILE A 244 10.34 -6.48 2.56
N HIS A 245 10.10 -5.23 2.15
CA HIS A 245 11.14 -4.39 1.56
C HIS A 245 12.23 -3.98 2.57
N LEU A 246 11.89 -3.78 3.84
CA LEU A 246 12.91 -3.66 4.89
C LEU A 246 13.77 -4.95 4.99
N SER A 247 13.24 -6.11 4.58
CA SER A 247 14.00 -7.37 4.59
C SER A 247 15.07 -7.45 3.53
N ARG A 248 14.77 -6.96 2.35
CA ARG A 248 15.78 -6.85 1.29
C ARG A 248 16.79 -5.76 1.58
N LEU A 249 16.37 -4.70 2.29
CA LEU A 249 17.25 -3.64 2.73
C LEU A 249 18.36 -4.11 3.66
N SER A 250 18.15 -5.18 4.40
CA SER A 250 19.07 -5.52 5.45
C SER A 250 19.93 -6.75 5.21
N PHE A 251 19.43 -7.85 4.61
CA PHE A 251 20.10 -9.11 4.92
C PHE A 251 19.96 -10.26 3.92
N GLN A 252 19.43 -10.11 2.72
CA GLN A 252 19.49 -11.21 1.73
C GLN A 252 20.80 -11.21 0.98
N GLY A 253 21.55 -12.27 1.20
CA GLY A 253 22.70 -12.78 0.51
C GLY A 253 23.57 -11.79 -0.28
N GLU A 254 24.84 -11.69 -0.02
CA GLU A 254 25.91 -11.00 -0.74
C GLU A 254 25.85 -9.46 -0.83
N THR A 255 24.73 -8.78 -0.60
CA THR A 255 24.66 -7.32 -0.69
C THR A 255 24.38 -6.66 0.65
N LEU A 256 25.42 -6.38 1.39
CA LEU A 256 25.45 -5.48 2.56
C LEU A 256 25.26 -4.00 2.15
N CYS A 257 24.44 -3.74 1.12
CA CYS A 257 24.29 -2.41 0.51
C CYS A 257 23.78 -1.34 1.46
N PHE A 258 23.05 -1.74 2.50
CA PHE A 258 22.41 -0.84 3.47
C PHE A 258 23.22 -0.56 4.73
N TYR A 259 24.31 -1.24 4.93
CA TYR A 259 25.10 -1.05 6.14
C TYR A 259 25.49 0.42 6.41
N PRO A 260 25.83 1.24 5.40
CA PRO A 260 26.12 2.65 5.63
C PRO A 260 24.92 3.49 6.07
N VAL A 261 23.71 3.12 5.60
CA VAL A 261 22.46 3.85 5.86
C VAL A 261 21.86 3.46 7.20
N PHE A 262 22.15 2.26 7.64
CA PHE A 262 21.65 1.63 8.86
C PHE A 262 21.94 2.44 10.14
N PHE A 263 23.09 3.08 10.24
CA PHE A 263 23.45 3.93 11.40
C PHE A 263 22.65 5.23 11.48
N HIS A 264 21.78 5.49 10.49
CA HIS A 264 21.01 6.73 10.36
C HIS A 264 19.50 6.49 10.29
N ILE A 265 19.01 5.29 10.70
CA ILE A 265 17.60 4.89 10.58
C ILE A 265 16.63 5.88 11.23
N GLN A 266 16.97 6.47 12.37
CA GLN A 266 16.14 7.48 13.04
C GLN A 266 16.09 8.79 12.26
N MET A 267 17.24 9.26 11.77
CA MET A 267 17.29 10.44 10.91
C MET A 267 16.49 10.24 9.63
N LEU A 268 16.55 9.05 9.03
CA LEU A 268 15.76 8.73 7.85
C LEU A 268 14.26 8.70 8.18
N TRP A 269 13.89 8.14 9.34
CA TRP A 269 12.51 8.20 9.82
C TRP A 269 12.02 9.64 9.99
N GLU A 270 12.83 10.54 10.58
CA GLU A 270 12.49 11.96 10.71
C GLU A 270 12.31 12.62 9.34
N LEU A 271 13.23 12.41 8.38
CA LEU A 271 13.14 12.99 7.04
C LEU A 271 11.86 12.55 6.32
N VAL A 272 11.53 11.27 6.40
CA VAL A 272 10.29 10.74 5.81
C VAL A 272 9.06 11.26 6.55
N LEU A 273 9.08 11.31 7.88
CA LEU A 273 7.99 11.84 8.70
C LEU A 273 7.68 13.30 8.36
N LEU A 274 8.72 14.10 8.14
CA LEU A 274 8.61 15.51 7.79
C LEU A 274 8.29 15.74 6.32
N GLY A 275 8.33 14.70 5.47
CA GLY A 275 8.08 14.82 4.04
C GLY A 275 9.17 15.59 3.31
N GLU A 276 10.43 15.47 3.76
CA GLU A 276 11.56 16.14 3.14
C GLU A 276 11.88 15.58 1.74
N ALA A 277 12.39 16.43 0.86
CA ALA A 277 12.80 16.05 -0.48
C ALA A 277 14.06 15.16 -0.43
N LEU A 278 13.97 13.92 -0.93
CA LEU A 278 15.00 12.91 -0.79
C LEU A 278 15.27 12.17 -2.10
N VAL A 279 16.55 11.98 -2.43
CA VAL A 279 16.98 11.15 -3.56
C VAL A 279 17.66 9.89 -3.05
N VAL A 280 17.26 8.74 -3.58
CA VAL A 280 17.89 7.44 -3.40
C VAL A 280 18.62 7.07 -4.68
N MET A 281 19.95 7.01 -4.64
CA MET A 281 20.78 6.55 -5.74
C MET A 281 21.20 5.11 -5.48
N ALA A 282 20.76 4.20 -6.34
CA ALA A 282 21.02 2.77 -6.22
C ALA A 282 21.69 2.21 -7.47
N PRO A 283 22.42 1.09 -7.38
CA PRO A 283 23.07 0.47 -8.54
C PRO A 283 22.08 -0.22 -9.49
N SER A 284 20.90 -0.60 -9.02
CA SER A 284 19.86 -1.28 -9.81
C SER A 284 18.46 -0.76 -9.52
N PRO A 285 17.50 -0.91 -10.45
CA PRO A 285 16.09 -0.55 -10.23
C PRO A 285 15.45 -1.32 -9.07
N ALA A 286 15.85 -2.57 -8.86
CA ALA A 286 15.38 -3.40 -7.75
C ALA A 286 15.75 -2.78 -6.40
N GLU A 287 17.03 -2.45 -6.20
CA GLU A 287 17.51 -1.82 -4.97
C GLU A 287 16.94 -0.41 -4.78
N SER A 288 16.77 0.34 -5.88
CA SER A 288 16.14 1.66 -5.86
C SER A 288 14.69 1.56 -5.37
N SER A 289 13.88 0.72 -6.03
CA SER A 289 12.47 0.58 -5.69
C SER A 289 12.25 0.03 -4.28
N ASP A 290 13.01 -0.98 -3.90
CA ASP A 290 12.94 -1.59 -2.58
C ASP A 290 13.29 -0.58 -1.48
N THR A 291 14.29 0.27 -1.71
CA THR A 291 14.71 1.31 -0.77
C THR A 291 13.67 2.39 -0.58
N VAL A 292 13.15 2.94 -1.68
CA VAL A 292 12.13 3.99 -1.61
C VAL A 292 10.88 3.48 -0.90
N LEU A 293 10.42 2.27 -1.24
CA LEU A 293 9.26 1.65 -0.59
C LEU A 293 9.49 1.38 0.89
N ALA A 294 10.69 0.96 1.27
CA ALA A 294 11.04 0.77 2.67
C ALA A 294 11.04 2.10 3.45
N LEU A 295 11.59 3.16 2.86
CA LEU A 295 11.56 4.50 3.46
C LEU A 295 10.12 4.96 3.69
N VAL A 296 9.28 4.92 2.65
CA VAL A 296 7.85 5.28 2.76
C VAL A 296 7.16 4.50 3.86
N SER A 297 7.53 3.25 4.07
CA SER A 297 6.90 2.36 5.06
C SER A 297 7.40 2.57 6.49
N CYS A 298 8.54 3.22 6.70
CA CYS A 298 9.13 3.34 8.04
C CYS A 298 8.30 4.20 9.00
N ILE A 299 7.39 5.03 8.48
CA ILE A 299 6.45 5.83 9.27
C ILE A 299 5.09 5.14 9.50
N SER A 300 4.94 3.86 9.13
CA SER A 300 3.69 3.14 9.41
C SER A 300 3.39 3.09 10.91
N PRO A 301 2.13 3.28 11.37
CA PRO A 301 0.88 3.25 10.61
C PRO A 301 0.48 4.58 9.94
N LEU A 302 1.29 5.63 10.07
CA LEU A 302 1.06 6.88 9.36
C LEU A 302 1.26 6.66 7.85
N ARG A 303 0.30 7.13 7.06
CA ARG A 303 0.43 7.11 5.59
C ARG A 303 1.37 8.23 5.15
N TYR A 304 2.30 7.90 4.27
CA TYR A 304 3.10 8.90 3.57
C TYR A 304 2.20 9.63 2.57
N CYS A 305 2.06 10.95 2.72
CA CYS A 305 1.10 11.76 1.97
C CYS A 305 1.73 12.62 0.87
N SER A 306 3.05 12.62 0.77
CA SER A 306 3.79 13.24 -0.34
C SER A 306 3.98 12.25 -1.49
N ASP A 307 4.49 12.73 -2.62
CA ASP A 307 4.78 11.86 -3.76
C ASP A 307 6.06 11.03 -3.53
N PHE A 308 6.12 9.88 -4.17
CA PHE A 308 7.31 9.05 -4.19
C PHE A 308 7.39 8.28 -5.50
N ARG A 309 8.61 8.10 -6.00
CA ARG A 309 8.90 7.40 -7.26
C ARG A 309 9.93 6.30 -6.95
N PRO A 310 9.48 5.03 -6.80
CA PRO A 310 10.37 3.91 -6.49
C PRO A 310 11.48 3.74 -7.52
N TYR A 311 11.17 4.01 -8.78
CA TYR A 311 12.13 4.07 -9.87
C TYR A 311 11.78 5.24 -10.80
N PHE A 312 12.76 6.08 -11.08
CA PHE A 312 12.62 7.30 -11.86
C PHE A 312 13.76 7.41 -12.86
N THR A 313 13.45 7.75 -14.12
CA THR A 313 14.41 7.81 -15.21
C THR A 313 14.46 9.20 -15.85
N ILE A 314 15.48 9.43 -16.68
CA ILE A 314 15.63 10.70 -17.44
C ILE A 314 14.52 10.90 -18.49
N HIS A 315 13.80 9.85 -18.83
CA HIS A 315 12.69 9.86 -19.79
C HIS A 315 11.32 10.08 -19.15
N ASP A 316 11.27 10.21 -17.82
CA ASP A 316 10.02 10.50 -17.12
C ASP A 316 9.46 11.86 -17.53
N SER A 317 8.15 11.94 -17.72
CA SER A 317 7.46 13.17 -18.15
C SER A 317 7.66 14.34 -17.17
N GLU A 318 7.91 14.03 -15.90
CA GLU A 318 8.14 14.98 -14.81
C GLU A 318 9.63 15.30 -14.57
N PHE A 319 10.52 14.78 -15.42
CA PHE A 319 11.96 14.99 -15.29
C PHE A 319 12.36 16.46 -15.13
N LYS A 320 11.76 17.35 -15.96
CA LYS A 320 12.04 18.79 -15.91
C LYS A 320 11.60 19.41 -14.58
N GLU A 321 10.46 18.98 -14.03
CA GLU A 321 9.93 19.48 -12.75
C GLU A 321 10.93 19.23 -11.61
N TYR A 322 11.47 18.01 -11.53
CA TYR A 322 12.37 17.63 -10.43
C TYR A 322 13.83 18.06 -10.61
N THR A 323 14.25 18.38 -11.82
CA THR A 323 15.65 18.77 -12.12
C THR A 323 15.86 20.26 -12.22
N THR A 324 14.81 21.07 -12.21
CA THR A 324 14.88 22.53 -12.25
C THR A 324 15.52 23.07 -10.98
N ARG A 325 16.50 23.97 -11.13
CA ARG A 325 17.26 24.56 -10.01
C ARG A 325 16.72 25.90 -9.51
N THR A 326 15.74 26.46 -10.20
CA THR A 326 15.16 27.77 -9.88
C THR A 326 14.20 27.74 -8.70
N GLN A 327 13.73 26.57 -8.33
CA GLN A 327 12.80 26.37 -7.23
C GLN A 327 13.36 25.34 -6.22
N ALA A 328 12.90 25.43 -4.97
CA ALA A 328 13.21 24.40 -3.97
C ALA A 328 12.64 23.03 -4.44
N PRO A 329 13.36 21.93 -4.23
CA PRO A 329 12.84 20.60 -4.56
C PRO A 329 11.50 20.35 -3.88
N PRO A 330 10.52 19.79 -4.59
CA PRO A 330 9.24 19.45 -4.00
C PRO A 330 9.39 18.31 -2.97
N SER A 331 8.40 18.18 -2.12
CA SER A 331 8.32 17.08 -1.14
C SER A 331 8.07 15.75 -1.86
N VAL A 332 9.15 15.06 -2.24
CA VAL A 332 9.11 13.79 -2.97
C VAL A 332 10.33 12.92 -2.64
N ILE A 333 10.15 11.60 -2.69
CA ILE A 333 11.25 10.65 -2.62
C ILE A 333 11.49 10.05 -4.01
N LEU A 334 12.66 10.32 -4.60
CA LEU A 334 13.03 9.81 -5.92
C LEU A 334 14.03 8.66 -5.81
N GLY A 335 13.71 7.52 -6.43
CA GLY A 335 14.64 6.42 -6.63
C GLY A 335 15.25 6.46 -8.02
N VAL A 336 16.59 6.56 -8.13
CA VAL A 336 17.30 6.69 -9.40
C VAL A 336 18.50 5.74 -9.47
N THR A 337 18.84 5.32 -10.68
CA THR A 337 20.00 4.43 -10.93
C THR A 337 21.05 5.09 -11.82
N ASN A 338 20.63 6.02 -12.66
CA ASN A 338 21.51 6.67 -13.61
C ASN A 338 22.49 7.63 -12.92
N PRO A 339 23.82 7.48 -13.10
CA PRO A 339 24.83 8.38 -12.54
C PRO A 339 24.67 9.85 -12.94
N PHE A 340 23.97 10.14 -14.04
CA PHE A 340 23.64 11.49 -14.50
C PHE A 340 22.92 12.29 -13.43
N PHE A 341 22.07 11.65 -12.63
CA PHE A 341 21.34 12.28 -11.54
C PHE A 341 22.26 12.81 -10.42
N ALA A 342 23.46 12.26 -10.27
CA ALA A 342 24.43 12.77 -9.30
C ALA A 342 24.82 14.24 -9.57
N LYS A 343 24.83 14.66 -10.85
CA LYS A 343 25.09 16.05 -11.23
C LYS A 343 23.81 16.89 -11.28
N THR A 344 22.73 16.33 -11.76
CA THR A 344 21.48 17.05 -12.01
C THR A 344 20.75 17.38 -10.72
N LEU A 345 20.78 16.46 -9.72
CA LEU A 345 20.08 16.60 -8.44
C LEU A 345 21.01 17.07 -7.29
N GLN A 346 22.15 17.68 -7.61
CA GLN A 346 23.11 18.19 -6.60
C GLN A 346 22.51 19.22 -5.64
N HIS A 347 21.47 19.92 -6.06
CA HIS A 347 20.79 20.96 -5.27
C HIS A 347 19.78 20.38 -4.27
N TRP A 348 19.53 19.06 -4.33
CA TRP A 348 18.60 18.41 -3.40
C TRP A 348 19.19 18.33 -2.00
N PRO A 349 18.37 18.54 -0.95
CA PRO A 349 18.83 18.66 0.42
C PRO A 349 19.33 17.34 1.00
N HIS A 350 18.79 16.21 0.54
CA HIS A 350 19.09 14.90 1.11
C HIS A 350 19.29 13.86 0.00
N ILE A 351 20.45 13.22 0.02
CA ILE A 351 20.81 12.18 -0.96
C ILE A 351 21.32 10.96 -0.20
N ILE A 352 20.71 9.82 -0.46
CA ILE A 352 21.13 8.50 0.00
C ILE A 352 21.79 7.80 -1.18
N ARG A 353 23.04 7.39 -1.04
CA ARG A 353 23.69 6.55 -2.03
C ARG A 353 23.90 5.14 -1.50
N ILE A 354 23.34 4.19 -2.20
CA ILE A 354 23.53 2.75 -2.01
C ILE A 354 24.62 2.31 -3.00
N GLY A 355 25.46 1.41 -2.61
CA GLY A 355 26.51 0.89 -3.50
C GLY A 355 26.98 -0.48 -3.10
N ASP A 356 27.62 -1.17 -4.04
CA ASP A 356 28.26 -2.46 -3.82
C ASP A 356 29.39 -2.33 -2.80
N MET A 357 29.25 -2.98 -1.67
CA MET A 357 30.34 -3.15 -0.71
C MET A 357 31.18 -4.39 -1.08
N LYS A 358 32.06 -4.25 -2.05
CA LYS A 358 33.00 -5.32 -2.42
C LYS A 358 34.10 -5.61 -1.40
N GLN A 359 34.15 -4.88 -0.28
CA GLN A 359 35.19 -5.06 0.75
C GLN A 359 34.62 -5.15 2.15
N ALA A 360 34.36 -6.37 2.58
CA ALA A 360 33.94 -6.72 3.94
C ALA A 360 34.97 -6.39 5.04
N GLY A 361 36.17 -5.92 4.69
CA GLY A 361 37.27 -5.63 5.62
C GLY A 361 37.22 -4.27 6.32
N GLU A 362 36.41 -3.30 5.84
CA GLU A 362 36.31 -1.95 6.46
C GLU A 362 35.04 -1.76 7.30
N MET A 363 34.43 -2.83 7.77
CA MET A 363 33.11 -2.86 8.41
C MET A 363 32.99 -2.16 9.76
N ALA A 364 34.05 -1.63 10.32
CA ALA A 364 34.06 -1.17 11.73
C ALA A 364 34.06 0.35 11.93
N LYS A 365 34.16 1.15 10.88
CA LYS A 365 34.15 2.61 11.05
C LYS A 365 32.75 3.16 10.84
N GLN A 366 32.13 3.67 11.93
CA GLN A 366 30.89 4.44 11.86
C GLN A 366 30.97 5.47 10.74
N MET A 367 30.16 5.29 9.68
CA MET A 367 30.10 6.28 8.61
C MET A 367 29.45 7.55 9.15
N LYS A 368 30.24 8.62 9.22
CA LYS A 368 29.74 9.94 9.58
C LYS A 368 28.86 10.48 8.46
N VAL A 369 27.78 11.17 8.83
CA VAL A 369 26.96 11.95 7.89
C VAL A 369 27.90 12.90 7.14
N LYS A 370 27.84 12.87 5.82
CA LYS A 370 28.69 13.70 4.95
C LYS A 370 27.98 15.01 4.66
N LYS A 371 28.67 16.13 4.83
CA LYS A 371 28.14 17.44 4.44
C LYS A 371 28.06 17.52 2.92
N LEU A 372 26.97 18.06 2.39
CA LEU A 372 26.72 18.25 0.96
C LEU A 372 27.80 19.04 0.20
N LYS A 373 28.65 19.78 0.90
CA LYS A 373 29.74 20.59 0.31
C LYS A 373 30.79 19.76 -0.46
N ASN A 374 30.86 18.44 -0.26
CA ASN A 374 31.85 17.55 -0.91
C ASN A 374 31.21 16.71 -2.02
N LEU A 375 30.40 17.30 -2.85
CA LEU A 375 29.66 16.64 -3.95
C LEU A 375 30.54 15.94 -5.01
N LYS A 376 31.82 16.30 -5.10
CA LYS A 376 32.80 15.61 -5.97
C LYS A 376 32.98 14.12 -5.61
N THR A 377 32.56 13.71 -4.40
CA THR A 377 32.67 12.31 -3.91
C THR A 377 31.35 11.53 -4.02
N LEU A 378 30.26 12.15 -4.50
CA LEU A 378 28.97 11.47 -4.75
C LEU A 378 29.09 10.34 -5.78
N ASP A 379 30.04 10.44 -6.70
CA ASP A 379 30.23 9.45 -7.76
C ASP A 379 30.85 8.13 -7.28
N SER A 380 31.38 8.06 -6.05
CA SER A 380 32.21 6.92 -5.66
C SER A 380 31.88 6.27 -4.31
N LYS A 381 31.23 6.92 -3.36
CA LYS A 381 31.09 6.36 -2.00
C LYS A 381 29.65 6.26 -1.52
N PRO A 382 29.20 5.06 -1.11
CA PRO A 382 27.91 4.90 -0.43
C PRO A 382 27.81 5.72 0.84
N GLY A 383 26.61 6.14 1.23
CA GLY A 383 26.36 6.89 2.46
C GLY A 383 25.19 7.87 2.35
N VAL A 384 24.99 8.64 3.43
CA VAL A 384 23.96 9.67 3.52
C VAL A 384 24.62 11.03 3.43
N TYR A 385 24.18 11.83 2.47
CA TYR A 385 24.66 13.18 2.20
C TYR A 385 23.56 14.17 2.55
N THR A 386 23.72 14.89 3.65
CA THR A 386 22.72 15.82 4.17
C THR A 386 23.32 16.85 5.12
N ALA A 387 22.70 18.02 5.21
CA ALA A 387 22.97 19.03 6.23
C ALA A 387 21.97 18.95 7.40
N TYR A 388 21.00 18.03 7.34
CA TYR A 388 19.96 17.86 8.34
C TYR A 388 20.55 17.49 9.71
N LYS A 389 20.04 18.14 10.74
CA LYS A 389 20.35 17.82 12.12
C LYS A 389 19.13 17.14 12.75
N PRO A 390 19.22 15.86 13.12
CA PRO A 390 18.13 15.16 13.75
C PRO A 390 17.66 15.85 15.05
N TYR A 391 16.37 15.86 15.28
CA TYR A 391 15.76 16.30 16.53
C TYR A 391 15.96 15.29 17.65
N LEU A 392 15.91 14.00 17.32
CA LEU A 392 16.05 12.91 18.27
C LEU A 392 17.48 12.37 18.29
N ASN A 393 17.93 11.96 19.47
CA ASN A 393 19.22 11.31 19.64
C ASN A 393 19.17 9.89 19.04
N LYS A 394 20.34 9.36 18.67
CA LYS A 394 20.46 7.99 18.18
C LYS A 394 20.12 7.00 19.28
N ASP A 395 19.34 5.98 18.92
CA ASP A 395 19.10 4.83 19.78
C ASP A 395 20.23 3.81 19.62
N GLU A 396 21.18 3.86 20.52
CA GLU A 396 22.31 2.93 20.48
C GLU A 396 21.92 1.48 20.77
N GLU A 397 20.83 1.24 21.50
CA GLU A 397 20.40 -0.11 21.85
C GLU A 397 19.95 -0.88 20.61
N ILE A 398 19.04 -0.28 19.82
CA ILE A 398 18.57 -0.89 18.57
C ILE A 398 19.73 -1.09 17.58
N LEU A 399 20.62 -0.10 17.46
CA LEU A 399 21.77 -0.20 16.57
C LEU A 399 22.72 -1.33 16.99
N LYS A 400 23.03 -1.47 18.28
CA LYS A 400 23.82 -2.60 18.82
C LYS A 400 23.13 -3.95 18.59
N GLN A 401 21.81 -4.02 18.82
CA GLN A 401 21.02 -5.24 18.61
C GLN A 401 21.05 -5.71 17.15
N LEU A 402 20.85 -4.80 16.21
CA LEU A 402 20.88 -5.09 14.80
C LEU A 402 22.31 -5.44 14.32
N GLN A 403 23.30 -4.71 14.77
CA GLN A 403 24.72 -4.99 14.47
C GLN A 403 25.15 -6.38 14.97
N LYS A 404 24.75 -6.76 16.19
CA LYS A 404 24.95 -8.11 16.73
C LYS A 404 24.23 -9.17 15.89
N GLY A 405 23.01 -8.86 15.40
CA GLY A 405 22.28 -9.74 14.50
C GLY A 405 23.02 -9.99 13.19
N VAL A 406 23.60 -8.98 12.59
CA VAL A 406 24.44 -9.10 11.37
C VAL A 406 25.67 -9.95 11.65
N GLN A 407 26.41 -9.66 12.72
CA GLN A 407 27.61 -10.41 13.11
C GLN A 407 27.30 -11.90 13.36
N GLN A 408 26.15 -12.20 13.97
CA GLN A 408 25.69 -13.55 14.25
C GLN A 408 25.02 -14.22 13.05
N LYS A 409 24.97 -13.57 11.86
CA LYS A 409 24.29 -14.07 10.64
C LYS A 409 22.86 -14.52 10.91
N ARG A 410 22.13 -13.78 11.78
CA ARG A 410 20.72 -14.10 12.06
C ARG A 410 19.89 -13.99 10.78
N PRO A 411 18.83 -14.80 10.62
CA PRO A 411 17.94 -14.72 9.46
C PRO A 411 17.43 -13.29 9.22
N SER A 412 17.38 -12.89 7.98
CA SER A 412 16.89 -11.56 7.57
C SER A 412 15.48 -11.27 8.10
N ALA A 413 14.61 -12.26 8.09
CA ALA A 413 13.24 -12.13 8.60
C ALA A 413 13.20 -11.71 10.09
N ALA A 414 14.09 -12.26 10.94
CA ALA A 414 14.16 -11.90 12.35
C ALA A 414 14.64 -10.45 12.54
N GLN A 415 15.62 -10.01 11.77
CA GLN A 415 16.13 -8.65 11.83
C GLN A 415 15.11 -7.62 11.37
N ASN A 416 14.36 -7.98 10.33
CA ASN A 416 13.26 -7.17 9.84
C ASN A 416 12.13 -7.05 10.84
N ALA A 417 11.81 -8.11 11.56
CA ALA A 417 10.82 -8.06 12.63
C ALA A 417 11.22 -7.07 13.73
N ILE A 418 12.51 -7.03 14.08
CA ILE A 418 13.06 -6.06 15.05
C ILE A 418 12.93 -4.62 14.54
N LEU A 419 13.32 -4.35 13.29
CA LEU A 419 13.19 -3.02 12.70
C LEU A 419 11.73 -2.57 12.57
N ARG A 420 10.86 -3.46 12.17
CA ARG A 420 9.41 -3.23 12.11
C ARG A 420 8.87 -2.75 13.44
N ARG A 421 9.11 -3.55 14.45
CA ARG A 421 8.64 -3.26 15.80
C ARG A 421 9.17 -1.91 16.26
N TYR A 422 10.44 -1.67 16.03
CA TYR A 422 11.07 -0.41 16.40
C TYR A 422 10.41 0.81 15.72
N PHE A 423 10.23 0.80 14.40
CA PHE A 423 9.58 1.89 13.70
C PHE A 423 8.11 2.06 14.06
N LEU A 424 7.41 0.94 14.27
CA LEU A 424 6.02 0.96 14.72
C LEU A 424 5.90 1.62 16.09
N GLU A 425 6.70 1.21 17.08
CA GLU A 425 6.72 1.78 18.43
C GLU A 425 7.07 3.27 18.40
N LEU A 426 8.08 3.65 17.59
CA LEU A 426 8.50 5.03 17.43
C LEU A 426 7.38 5.91 16.84
N THR A 427 6.77 5.45 15.75
CA THR A 427 5.71 6.20 15.07
C THR A 427 4.44 6.25 15.93
N GLN A 428 4.07 5.17 16.61
CA GLN A 428 2.94 5.18 17.55
C GLN A 428 3.17 6.14 18.71
N SER A 429 4.38 6.15 19.30
CA SER A 429 4.73 7.10 20.36
C SER A 429 4.58 8.55 19.91
N PHE A 430 4.86 8.82 18.64
CA PHE A 430 4.70 10.15 18.03
C PHE A 430 3.24 10.48 17.72
N ILE A 431 2.42 9.54 17.23
CA ILE A 431 1.05 9.81 16.79
C ILE A 431 0.07 9.86 17.96
N ILE A 432 0.24 9.06 19.01
CA ILE A 432 -0.73 8.95 20.12
C ILE A 432 -1.12 10.32 20.73
N PRO A 433 -0.20 11.26 21.01
CA PRO A 433 -0.59 12.58 21.52
C PRO A 433 -1.44 13.37 20.52
N LEU A 434 -1.16 13.28 19.23
CA LEU A 434 -1.96 13.90 18.17
C LEU A 434 -3.37 13.32 18.11
N GLU A 435 -3.49 11.99 18.15
CA GLU A 435 -4.78 11.28 18.14
C GLU A 435 -5.64 11.68 19.36
N ARG A 436 -5.04 11.73 20.55
CA ARG A 436 -5.72 12.17 21.77
C ARG A 436 -6.21 13.59 21.67
N TYR A 437 -5.38 14.51 21.17
CA TYR A 437 -5.79 15.91 21.01
C TYR A 437 -6.90 16.04 19.98
N VAL A 438 -6.77 15.40 18.82
CA VAL A 438 -7.78 15.44 17.75
C VAL A 438 -9.10 14.81 18.23
N ALA A 439 -9.05 13.69 18.95
CA ALA A 439 -10.25 13.11 19.57
C ALA A 439 -10.94 14.09 20.53
N SER A 440 -10.18 14.92 21.25
CA SER A 440 -10.73 15.93 22.15
C SER A 440 -11.45 17.08 21.43
N LEU A 441 -11.27 17.24 20.11
CA LEU A 441 -11.97 18.25 19.30
C LEU A 441 -13.41 17.87 19.00
N MET A 442 -13.81 16.62 19.23
CA MET A 442 -15.21 16.21 19.11
C MET A 442 -16.06 16.87 20.18
N PRO A 443 -17.26 17.37 19.81
CA PRO A 443 -18.22 17.82 20.79
C PRO A 443 -18.71 16.65 21.67
N LEU A 444 -19.19 16.96 22.87
CA LEU A 444 -19.76 15.95 23.76
C LEU A 444 -21.05 15.37 23.14
N GLN A 445 -21.25 14.06 23.22
CA GLN A 445 -22.44 13.40 22.69
C GLN A 445 -23.74 14.00 23.26
N LYS A 446 -23.74 14.45 24.51
CA LYS A 446 -24.87 15.14 25.14
C LYS A 446 -25.26 16.49 24.51
N SER A 447 -24.37 17.08 23.68
CA SER A 447 -24.64 18.32 22.97
C SER A 447 -25.29 18.12 21.60
N ILE A 448 -25.45 16.88 21.15
CA ILE A 448 -26.12 16.55 19.90
C ILE A 448 -27.62 16.65 20.11
N SER A 449 -28.23 17.62 19.44
CA SER A 449 -29.68 17.79 19.42
C SER A 449 -30.21 17.34 18.06
N PRO A 450 -31.20 16.42 18.02
CA PRO A 450 -31.74 15.89 16.78
C PRO A 450 -32.30 16.94 15.82
N TRP A 451 -32.86 18.02 16.40
CA TRP A 451 -33.56 19.08 15.66
C TRP A 451 -32.69 20.30 15.34
N LYS A 452 -31.44 20.30 15.72
CA LYS A 452 -30.46 21.34 15.37
C LYS A 452 -29.51 20.80 14.33
N SER A 453 -28.84 21.70 13.62
CA SER A 453 -27.73 21.32 12.74
C SER A 453 -26.69 20.49 13.50
N PRO A 454 -26.09 19.48 12.88
CA PRO A 454 -25.06 18.70 13.54
C PRO A 454 -23.97 19.62 14.10
N PRO A 455 -23.49 19.35 15.32
CA PRO A 455 -22.42 20.16 15.88
C PRO A 455 -21.15 20.00 15.07
N GLN A 456 -20.43 21.11 14.89
CA GLN A 456 -19.19 21.12 14.14
C GLN A 456 -18.00 20.73 15.03
N LEU A 457 -16.98 20.12 14.42
CA LEU A 457 -15.71 19.86 15.09
C LEU A 457 -15.03 21.17 15.50
N ARG A 458 -14.47 21.19 16.69
CA ARG A 458 -13.64 22.32 17.12
C ARG A 458 -12.40 22.44 16.21
N PRO A 459 -11.92 23.66 15.93
CA PRO A 459 -10.73 23.86 15.12
C PRO A 459 -9.48 23.30 15.82
N PHE A 460 -8.53 22.77 15.02
CA PHE A 460 -7.21 22.40 15.53
C PHE A 460 -6.41 23.66 15.82
N ILE A 461 -6.00 23.83 17.08
CA ILE A 461 -5.18 24.97 17.53
C ILE A 461 -3.81 24.45 17.91
N GLN A 462 -2.79 24.81 17.10
CA GLN A 462 -1.42 24.32 17.29
C GLN A 462 -0.88 24.63 18.69
N GLN A 463 -1.12 25.83 19.22
CA GLN A 463 -0.63 26.23 20.55
C GLN A 463 -1.21 25.38 21.66
N ASP A 464 -2.51 25.05 21.59
CA ASP A 464 -3.18 24.23 22.59
C ASP A 464 -2.69 22.78 22.51
N PHE A 465 -2.49 22.26 21.31
CA PHE A 465 -1.84 20.96 21.14
C PHE A 465 -0.45 20.94 21.80
N MET A 466 0.39 21.96 21.54
CA MET A 466 1.74 22.03 22.11
C MET A 466 1.72 22.06 23.64
N LYS A 467 0.75 22.74 24.28
CA LYS A 467 0.57 22.71 25.74
C LYS A 467 0.24 21.32 26.27
N THR A 468 -0.52 20.51 25.50
CA THR A 468 -0.83 19.13 25.93
C THR A 468 0.40 18.25 25.98
N LEU A 469 1.42 18.52 25.13
CA LEU A 469 2.66 17.76 25.10
C LEU A 469 3.48 17.93 26.38
N GLU A 470 3.39 19.05 27.08
CA GLU A 470 4.10 19.27 28.35
C GLU A 470 3.72 18.21 29.40
N LYS A 471 2.46 17.76 29.40
CA LYS A 471 1.91 16.81 30.38
C LYS A 471 1.77 15.36 29.85
N ALA A 472 1.69 15.17 28.54
CA ALA A 472 1.39 13.87 27.91
C ALA A 472 2.21 13.61 26.64
N GLY A 473 3.30 14.32 26.44
CA GLY A 473 4.16 14.16 25.26
C GLY A 473 5.09 12.93 25.35
N PRO A 474 5.62 12.46 24.22
CA PRO A 474 6.49 11.29 24.17
C PRO A 474 7.83 11.49 24.89
N GLN A 475 8.26 12.73 25.12
CA GLN A 475 9.45 13.03 25.91
C GLN A 475 9.36 12.50 27.36
N LEU A 476 8.16 12.27 27.88
CA LEU A 476 7.92 11.75 29.23
C LEU A 476 7.96 10.21 29.27
N THR A 477 7.57 9.54 28.21
CA THR A 477 7.34 8.09 28.17
C THR A 477 8.34 7.35 27.26
N SER A 478 8.88 8.03 26.26
CA SER A 478 9.82 7.42 25.30
C SER A 478 11.22 7.29 25.89
N ARG A 479 11.90 6.20 25.57
CA ARG A 479 13.33 6.00 25.87
C ARG A 479 14.20 6.94 25.05
N LEU A 480 13.74 7.34 23.86
CA LEU A 480 14.45 8.25 22.99
C LEU A 480 14.43 9.67 23.56
N LYS A 481 15.62 10.22 23.74
CA LYS A 481 15.82 11.62 24.14
C LYS A 481 16.01 12.48 22.91
N GLY A 482 15.70 13.77 23.04
CA GLY A 482 15.85 14.77 21.98
C GLY A 482 14.79 15.85 22.04
N ASP A 483 14.76 16.68 21.00
CA ASP A 483 13.79 17.78 20.86
C ASP A 483 12.51 17.31 20.18
N TRP A 484 11.68 16.57 20.91
CA TRP A 484 10.36 16.16 20.44
C TRP A 484 9.47 17.35 20.08
N ILE A 485 9.58 18.44 20.83
CA ILE A 485 8.77 19.65 20.62
C ILE A 485 9.12 20.31 19.29
N GLY A 486 10.41 20.44 18.97
CA GLY A 486 10.88 20.92 17.67
C GLY A 486 10.44 20.03 16.52
N LEU A 487 10.48 18.70 16.71
CA LEU A 487 10.00 17.73 15.72
C LEU A 487 8.51 17.90 15.42
N TYR A 488 7.66 18.06 16.46
CA TYR A 488 6.22 18.33 16.26
C TYR A 488 5.99 19.66 15.54
N ARG A 489 6.69 20.74 15.91
CA ARG A 489 6.55 22.03 15.23
C ARG A 489 6.85 21.94 13.74
N HIS A 490 7.83 21.14 13.37
CA HIS A 490 8.15 20.90 11.96
C HIS A 490 7.11 20.00 11.28
N PHE A 491 6.74 18.90 11.93
CA PHE A 491 5.73 17.98 11.43
C PHE A 491 4.38 18.66 11.14
N LEU A 492 3.94 19.57 12.00
CA LEU A 492 2.67 20.32 11.81
C LEU A 492 2.67 21.21 10.54
N LYS A 493 3.82 21.42 9.92
CA LYS A 493 3.97 22.12 8.62
C LYS A 493 4.19 21.16 7.45
N SER A 494 4.24 19.86 7.70
CA SER A 494 4.55 18.85 6.70
C SER A 494 3.32 18.41 5.91
N PRO A 495 3.48 17.95 4.66
CA PRO A 495 2.41 17.35 3.88
C PRO A 495 1.80 16.10 4.54
N ASN A 496 2.60 15.38 5.32
CA ASN A 496 2.13 14.18 6.04
C ASN A 496 1.15 14.54 7.16
N PHE A 497 1.36 15.66 7.88
CA PHE A 497 0.39 16.16 8.82
C PHE A 497 -0.90 16.60 8.13
N ASP A 498 -0.80 17.38 7.06
CA ASP A 498 -1.97 17.87 6.32
C ASP A 498 -2.83 16.71 5.81
N GLY A 499 -2.21 15.71 5.18
CA GLY A 499 -2.91 14.52 4.70
C GLY A 499 -3.52 13.68 5.82
N TRP A 500 -2.78 13.45 6.91
CA TRP A 500 -3.28 12.73 8.08
C TRP A 500 -4.44 13.46 8.73
N PHE A 501 -4.32 14.76 8.98
CA PHE A 501 -5.34 15.56 9.66
C PHE A 501 -6.62 15.68 8.82
N ARG A 502 -6.49 15.83 7.48
CA ARG A 502 -7.64 15.87 6.56
C ARG A 502 -8.45 14.57 6.62
N ASN A 503 -7.78 13.42 6.64
CA ASN A 503 -8.43 12.13 6.75
C ASN A 503 -9.12 11.96 8.12
N ARG A 504 -8.44 12.31 9.22
CA ARG A 504 -9.01 12.25 10.56
C ARG A 504 -10.22 13.17 10.72
N ARG A 505 -10.13 14.38 10.19
CA ARG A 505 -11.25 15.33 10.21
C ARG A 505 -12.45 14.75 9.47
N ARG A 506 -12.27 14.15 8.31
CA ARG A 506 -13.35 13.49 7.55
C ARG A 506 -13.99 12.36 8.35
N GLU A 507 -13.20 11.46 8.90
CA GLU A 507 -13.69 10.34 9.73
C GLU A 507 -14.52 10.83 10.93
N MET A 508 -14.05 11.89 11.58
CA MET A 508 -14.75 12.48 12.73
C MET A 508 -16.03 13.20 12.32
N THR A 509 -16.05 13.89 11.19
CA THR A 509 -17.25 14.52 10.63
C THR A 509 -18.30 13.45 10.30
N HIS A 510 -17.94 12.38 9.57
CA HIS A 510 -18.86 11.26 9.29
C HIS A 510 -19.39 10.62 10.57
N LYS A 511 -18.54 10.48 11.60
CA LYS A 511 -18.99 9.96 12.89
C LYS A 511 -19.99 10.88 13.60
N LEU A 512 -19.80 12.20 13.51
CA LEU A 512 -20.75 13.17 14.07
C LEU A 512 -22.09 13.16 13.33
N GLU A 513 -22.04 13.07 12.00
CA GLU A 513 -23.23 12.97 11.15
C GLU A 513 -24.00 11.67 11.46
N ALA A 514 -23.29 10.56 11.62
CA ALA A 514 -23.87 9.28 12.02
C ALA A 514 -24.56 9.38 13.40
N LEU A 515 -23.88 9.94 14.40
CA LEU A 515 -24.46 10.13 15.74
C LEU A 515 -25.67 11.06 15.74
N HIS A 516 -25.65 12.10 14.90
CA HIS A 516 -26.79 13.01 14.75
C HIS A 516 -27.98 12.29 14.09
N LEU A 517 -27.74 11.46 13.08
CA LEU A 517 -28.77 10.66 12.43
C LEU A 517 -29.37 9.62 13.39
N GLU A 518 -28.54 8.97 14.19
CA GLU A 518 -28.99 8.06 15.26
C GLU A 518 -29.88 8.77 16.27
N ALA A 519 -29.48 9.97 16.70
CA ALA A 519 -30.31 10.79 17.63
C ALA A 519 -31.67 11.18 17.02
N LEU A 520 -31.71 11.49 15.71
CA LEU A 520 -32.95 11.73 14.98
C LEU A 520 -33.86 10.49 14.95
N CYS A 521 -33.29 9.30 14.82
CA CYS A 521 -34.06 8.04 14.79
C CYS A 521 -34.57 7.59 16.16
N GLU A 522 -34.00 8.09 17.24
CA GLU A 522 -34.44 7.79 18.61
C GLU A 522 -35.61 8.70 19.06
N GLU A 523 -35.87 9.79 18.36
CA GLU A 523 -36.98 10.73 18.65
C GLU A 523 -38.29 10.30 18.01
N ASP A 524 -39.41 10.68 18.63
CA ASP A 524 -40.75 10.46 18.10
C ASP A 524 -41.13 11.54 17.07
N LEU A 525 -40.92 11.19 15.79
CA LEU A 525 -41.26 12.06 14.65
C LEU A 525 -42.78 12.34 14.56
N GLN A 526 -43.64 11.39 14.93
CA GLN A 526 -45.10 11.57 14.85
C GLN A 526 -45.58 12.63 15.84
N GLN A 527 -45.11 12.60 17.09
CA GLN A 527 -45.42 13.60 18.07
C GLN A 527 -44.94 14.99 17.62
N ARG A 528 -43.78 15.05 16.98
CA ARG A 528 -43.21 16.29 16.46
C ARG A 528 -44.05 16.92 15.36
N VAL A 529 -44.48 16.10 14.41
CA VAL A 529 -45.28 16.54 13.27
C VAL A 529 -46.63 17.11 13.69
N GLN A 530 -47.28 16.57 14.74
CA GLN A 530 -48.53 17.11 15.27
C GLN A 530 -48.45 18.57 15.73
N MET A 531 -47.24 19.09 15.98
CA MET A 531 -47.01 20.47 16.40
C MET A 531 -46.69 21.41 15.22
N HIS A 532 -46.65 20.91 14.00
CA HIS A 532 -46.23 21.66 12.80
C HIS A 532 -47.40 21.77 11.82
N SER A 533 -47.36 22.82 10.98
CA SER A 533 -48.26 22.94 9.83
C SER A 533 -47.92 21.90 8.77
N GLU A 534 -48.85 21.61 7.85
CA GLU A 534 -48.65 20.71 6.73
C GLU A 534 -47.42 21.09 5.89
N VAL A 535 -47.23 22.40 5.62
CA VAL A 535 -46.10 22.91 4.85
C VAL A 535 -44.77 22.66 5.57
N GLU A 536 -44.71 22.90 6.87
CA GLU A 536 -43.52 22.64 7.70
C GLU A 536 -43.21 21.13 7.77
N THR A 537 -44.26 20.31 7.79
CA THR A 537 -44.11 18.83 7.77
C THR A 537 -43.55 18.35 6.45
N VAL A 538 -44.02 18.88 5.32
CA VAL A 538 -43.45 18.57 3.98
C VAL A 538 -41.98 18.98 3.92
N ASP A 539 -41.61 20.19 4.37
CA ASP A 539 -40.21 20.64 4.41
C ASP A 539 -39.33 19.73 5.29
N LEU A 540 -39.87 19.31 6.45
CA LEU A 540 -39.19 18.34 7.34
C LEU A 540 -38.96 17.00 6.63
N VAL A 541 -39.96 16.42 5.97
CA VAL A 541 -39.87 15.16 5.24
C VAL A 541 -38.83 15.26 4.14
N LEU A 542 -38.82 16.33 3.35
CA LEU A 542 -37.83 16.53 2.30
C LEU A 542 -36.40 16.57 2.87
N LYS A 543 -36.18 17.33 3.95
CA LYS A 543 -34.88 17.39 4.65
C LYS A 543 -34.43 16.03 5.21
N LEU A 544 -35.36 15.22 5.71
CA LEU A 544 -35.05 13.88 6.20
C LEU A 544 -34.70 12.92 5.07
N LYS A 545 -35.40 13.02 3.92
CA LYS A 545 -35.09 12.24 2.71
C LYS A 545 -33.71 12.62 2.15
N ASP A 546 -33.37 13.90 2.09
CA ASP A 546 -32.06 14.35 1.65
C ASP A 546 -30.95 13.81 2.57
N LYS A 547 -31.14 13.87 3.90
CA LYS A 547 -30.20 13.29 4.86
C LYS A 547 -30.06 11.78 4.73
N LEU A 548 -31.16 11.06 4.47
CA LEU A 548 -31.13 9.62 4.25
C LEU A 548 -30.33 9.28 2.99
N SER A 549 -30.63 9.96 1.89
CA SER A 549 -29.92 9.78 0.61
C SER A 549 -28.42 10.13 0.73
N GLU A 550 -28.09 11.18 1.46
CA GLU A 550 -26.70 11.56 1.75
C GLU A 550 -25.99 10.51 2.61
N ALA A 551 -26.67 10.00 3.65
CA ALA A 551 -26.12 8.95 4.51
C ALA A 551 -25.86 7.63 3.75
N GLU A 552 -26.75 7.28 2.83
CA GLU A 552 -26.59 6.11 1.95
C GLU A 552 -25.46 6.33 0.94
N ARG A 553 -25.40 7.50 0.30
CA ARG A 553 -24.36 7.86 -0.66
C ARG A 553 -22.97 7.89 -0.02
N GLU A 554 -22.85 8.47 1.17
CA GLU A 554 -21.59 8.59 1.90
C GLU A 554 -21.33 7.39 2.81
N GLN A 555 -22.26 6.43 2.89
CA GLN A 555 -22.18 5.24 3.71
C GLN A 555 -21.76 5.55 5.14
N LEU A 556 -22.52 6.42 5.80
CA LEU A 556 -22.20 6.83 7.16
C LEU A 556 -22.13 5.63 8.13
N PRO A 557 -21.18 5.63 9.08
CA PRO A 557 -21.00 4.54 10.04
C PRO A 557 -22.08 4.53 11.13
N VAL A 558 -23.34 4.34 10.73
CA VAL A 558 -24.50 4.28 11.63
C VAL A 558 -24.71 2.85 12.16
N ARG A 559 -25.41 2.73 13.30
CA ARG A 559 -25.78 1.42 13.86
C ARG A 559 -26.68 0.66 12.88
N LEU A 560 -26.56 -0.66 12.92
CA LEU A 560 -27.38 -1.54 12.09
C LEU A 560 -28.86 -1.26 12.30
N GLY A 561 -29.63 -1.08 11.21
CA GLY A 561 -31.06 -0.80 11.24
C GLY A 561 -31.44 0.69 11.40
N THR A 562 -30.50 1.61 11.63
CA THR A 562 -30.80 3.05 11.76
C THR A 562 -31.43 3.63 10.50
N LEU A 563 -30.85 3.35 9.32
CA LEU A 563 -31.39 3.83 8.03
C LEU A 563 -32.78 3.25 7.73
N SER A 564 -33.00 1.97 8.04
CA SER A 564 -34.29 1.32 7.87
C SER A 564 -35.35 1.91 8.80
N LYS A 565 -35.00 2.20 10.04
CA LYS A 565 -35.89 2.91 10.99
C LYS A 565 -36.24 4.30 10.49
N LEU A 566 -35.25 5.07 10.06
CA LEU A 566 -35.49 6.43 9.54
C LEU A 566 -36.40 6.39 8.33
N ARG A 567 -36.21 5.42 7.41
CA ARG A 567 -37.07 5.24 6.25
C ARG A 567 -38.51 4.93 6.68
N ALA A 568 -38.68 4.01 7.63
CA ALA A 568 -40.01 3.69 8.17
C ALA A 568 -40.68 4.89 8.88
N HIS A 569 -39.93 5.69 9.63
CA HIS A 569 -40.47 6.90 10.26
C HIS A 569 -40.89 7.96 9.22
N ILE A 570 -40.07 8.17 8.16
CA ILE A 570 -40.43 9.07 7.06
C ILE A 570 -41.71 8.61 6.38
N GLU A 571 -41.81 7.33 6.08
CA GLU A 571 -43.00 6.72 5.45
C GLU A 571 -44.25 6.89 6.30
N ALA A 572 -44.15 6.63 7.62
CA ALA A 572 -45.25 6.82 8.54
C ALA A 572 -45.73 8.30 8.63
N VAL A 573 -44.84 9.26 8.53
CA VAL A 573 -45.17 10.67 8.46
C VAL A 573 -45.84 11.02 7.13
N ILE A 574 -45.37 10.51 6.02
CA ILE A 574 -45.96 10.73 4.68
C ILE A 574 -47.43 10.20 4.66
N LEU A 575 -47.66 8.99 5.17
CA LEU A 575 -48.99 8.36 5.21
C LEU A 575 -49.97 9.13 6.09
N ALA A 576 -49.52 9.94 7.03
CA ALA A 576 -50.36 10.81 7.86
C ALA A 576 -50.72 12.14 7.20
N LEU A 577 -50.16 12.50 6.07
CA LEU A 577 -50.44 13.70 5.28
C LEU A 577 -51.63 13.49 4.34
N PRO A 578 -52.31 14.59 3.86
CA PRO A 578 -53.33 14.52 2.82
C PRO A 578 -52.84 13.83 1.52
N GLU A 579 -53.76 13.14 0.81
CA GLU A 579 -53.42 12.31 -0.38
C GLU A 579 -52.70 13.09 -1.49
N ASP A 580 -53.07 14.34 -1.71
CA ASP A 580 -52.40 15.22 -2.71
C ASP A 580 -50.93 15.45 -2.40
N LEU A 581 -50.57 15.63 -1.11
CA LEU A 581 -49.20 15.80 -0.66
C LEU A 581 -48.41 14.49 -0.65
N GLN A 582 -49.09 13.37 -0.33
CA GLN A 582 -48.47 12.03 -0.44
C GLN A 582 -47.99 11.74 -1.86
N GLY A 583 -48.84 12.03 -2.88
CA GLY A 583 -48.52 11.81 -4.29
C GLY A 583 -47.30 12.64 -4.77
N ILE A 584 -47.05 13.79 -4.19
CA ILE A 584 -45.88 14.63 -4.49
C ILE A 584 -44.62 14.07 -3.83
N LEU A 585 -44.74 13.63 -2.56
CA LEU A 585 -43.60 13.15 -1.78
C LEU A 585 -43.13 11.74 -2.18
N HIS A 586 -44.01 10.91 -2.76
CA HIS A 586 -43.62 9.57 -3.28
C HIS A 586 -42.91 9.61 -4.64
N LYS A 587 -42.95 10.75 -5.37
CA LYS A 587 -42.14 10.88 -6.58
C LYS A 587 -40.66 10.88 -6.23
N PRO A 588 -39.82 10.03 -6.89
CA PRO A 588 -38.38 10.10 -6.70
C PRO A 588 -37.94 11.51 -7.10
N SER A 589 -37.19 12.17 -6.24
CA SER A 589 -36.50 13.40 -6.59
C SER A 589 -35.59 13.08 -7.79
N THR A 590 -35.97 13.57 -8.98
CA THR A 590 -35.12 13.53 -10.16
C THR A 590 -33.83 14.30 -9.85
N PRO A 591 -32.65 13.72 -10.15
CA PRO A 591 -31.36 14.33 -9.83
C PRO A 591 -31.14 15.66 -10.53
#